data_7b0449462e1c2e05cd58f90138f15312
#
_entry.id   7b0449462e1c2e05cd58f90138f15312
#
_cell.length_a   1.000
_cell.length_b   1.000
_cell.length_c   1.000
_cell.angle_alpha   90.00
_cell.angle_beta   90.00
_cell.angle_gamma   90.00
#
_symmetry.space_group_name_H-M   'P 1'
#
loop_
_entity.id
_entity.type
_entity.pdbx_description
1 polymer ?
#
loop_
_entity_poly.entity_id
_entity_poly.type
_entity_poly.pdbx_seq_one_letter_code
_entity_poly.pdbx_strand_id
1 'polypeptide(L)'
;MRTNLRIKVATAVVAILVGGLLAWFATAGPAVAFFSGGLFLDVQVESPATLLAKGAAVQVPVEVTCNATGTVSVSVTVTQKSGSGVAQGFGSAQVGCAGSGEQVTVLVQATAAKPFKKGDAVATAEISGCNNLTCGSETDNEVIQIK
;
A
#
# COMPACT_ATOMS: atom_id res chain seq x y z
N MET A 1 -3.27 37.69 -1.83
CA MET A 1 -1.93 37.89 -1.23
C MET A 1 -1.38 36.52 -0.86
N ARG A 2 -0.40 36.02 -1.62
CA ARG A 2 0.25 34.72 -1.38
C ARG A 2 1.64 34.99 -0.84
N THR A 3 1.88 34.62 0.40
CA THR A 3 3.18 34.84 1.08
C THR A 3 4.01 33.56 0.91
N ASN A 4 5.01 33.64 0.02
CA ASN A 4 6.00 32.58 -0.15
C ASN A 4 7.05 32.67 0.95
N LEU A 5 7.05 31.75 1.89
CA LEU A 5 8.08 31.61 2.92
C LEU A 5 9.25 30.78 2.34
N ARG A 6 10.32 31.47 1.92
CA ARG A 6 11.58 30.83 1.50
C ARG A 6 12.46 30.61 2.73
N ILE A 7 12.65 29.37 3.14
CA ILE A 7 13.61 28.98 4.17
C ILE A 7 14.99 28.95 3.51
N LYS A 8 15.87 29.87 3.90
CA LYS A 8 17.30 29.87 3.53
C LYS A 8 18.04 28.97 4.53
N VAL A 9 18.56 27.85 4.04
CA VAL A 9 19.49 27.00 4.79
C VAL A 9 20.88 27.64 4.71
N ALA A 10 21.40 28.09 5.84
CA ALA A 10 22.75 28.62 5.96
C ALA A 10 23.72 27.44 6.16
N THR A 11 24.63 27.28 5.21
CA THR A 11 25.73 26.32 5.27
C THR A 11 26.85 26.89 6.15
N ALA A 12 27.05 26.36 7.33
CA ALA A 12 28.22 26.66 8.17
C ALA A 12 29.32 25.64 7.84
N VAL A 13 30.37 26.13 7.18
CA VAL A 13 31.63 25.41 6.98
C VAL A 13 32.50 25.62 8.23
N VAL A 14 32.75 24.58 9.00
CA VAL A 14 33.78 24.57 10.04
C VAL A 14 34.92 23.70 9.58
N ALA A 15 36.02 24.36 9.25
CA ALA A 15 37.30 23.70 9.01
C ALA A 15 37.99 23.49 10.37
N ILE A 16 38.30 22.25 10.71
CA ILE A 16 39.22 21.92 11.80
C ILE A 16 40.38 21.09 11.25
N LEU A 17 41.56 21.65 11.40
CA LEU A 17 42.87 21.11 11.01
C LEU A 17 43.43 20.15 12.07
N VAL A 18 44.05 19.09 11.57
CA VAL A 18 45.23 18.38 12.08
C VAL A 18 45.13 17.60 13.39
N GLY A 19 45.33 16.30 13.27
CA GLY A 19 45.70 15.40 14.36
C GLY A 19 45.65 13.94 13.90
N GLY A 20 46.82 13.41 13.45
CA GLY A 20 46.91 12.02 12.99
C GLY A 20 46.66 11.02 14.12
N LEU A 21 45.77 10.07 13.86
CA LEU A 21 45.76 8.75 14.51
C LEU A 21 45.15 7.79 13.49
N LEU A 22 45.96 6.83 13.06
CA LEU A 22 45.53 5.70 12.23
C LEU A 22 44.50 4.89 12.99
N ALA A 23 43.22 5.31 12.90
CA ALA A 23 42.12 4.50 13.31
C ALA A 23 41.81 3.54 12.16
N TRP A 24 41.99 2.28 12.41
CA TRP A 24 41.49 1.18 11.58
C TRP A 24 39.99 1.34 11.43
N PHE A 25 39.54 1.85 10.32
CA PHE A 25 38.14 1.78 9.96
C PHE A 25 37.82 0.32 9.64
N ALA A 26 37.36 -0.40 10.67
CA ALA A 26 36.57 -1.58 10.42
C ALA A 26 35.34 -1.12 9.61
N THR A 27 35.36 -1.35 8.29
CA THR A 27 34.21 -1.21 7.44
C THR A 27 33.17 -2.22 7.93
N ALA A 28 32.29 -1.77 8.82
CA ALA A 28 31.08 -2.49 9.12
C ALA A 28 30.30 -2.51 7.79
N GLY A 29 30.44 -3.60 7.04
CA GLY A 29 29.61 -3.86 5.88
C GLY A 29 28.15 -3.80 6.34
N PRO A 30 27.22 -3.39 5.46
CA PRO A 30 25.80 -3.43 5.80
C PRO A 30 25.50 -4.85 6.29
N ALA A 31 25.09 -4.95 7.55
CA ALA A 31 24.55 -6.18 8.08
C ALA A 31 23.29 -6.47 7.27
N VAL A 32 23.39 -7.32 6.25
CA VAL A 32 22.23 -7.91 5.63
C VAL A 32 21.55 -8.72 6.71
N ALA A 33 20.52 -8.15 7.31
CA ALA A 33 19.65 -8.89 8.19
C ALA A 33 19.08 -10.02 7.34
N PHE A 34 19.61 -11.22 7.53
CA PHE A 34 18.95 -12.43 7.07
C PHE A 34 17.65 -12.52 7.86
N PHE A 35 16.56 -12.06 7.28
CA PHE A 35 15.24 -12.32 7.80
C PHE A 35 15.03 -13.83 7.76
N SER A 36 15.26 -14.45 8.90
CA SER A 36 15.02 -15.87 9.11
C SER A 36 13.51 -16.11 9.01
N GLY A 37 13.06 -16.50 7.81
CA GLY A 37 11.84 -17.30 7.62
C GLY A 37 10.48 -16.76 8.08
N GLY A 38 10.36 -15.50 8.52
CA GLY A 38 9.06 -14.91 8.90
C GLY A 38 8.15 -14.70 7.68
N LEU A 39 6.84 -14.88 7.89
CA LEU A 39 5.85 -14.48 6.89
C LEU A 39 5.87 -12.96 6.76
N PHE A 40 6.00 -12.47 5.53
CA PHE A 40 5.87 -11.06 5.17
C PHE A 40 4.70 -10.91 4.19
N LEU A 41 3.76 -10.05 4.52
CA LEU A 41 2.63 -9.64 3.70
C LEU A 41 2.55 -8.12 3.74
N ASP A 42 2.34 -7.51 2.59
CA ASP A 42 2.09 -6.08 2.45
C ASP A 42 1.06 -5.87 1.34
N VAL A 43 0.14 -4.93 1.55
CA VAL A 43 -0.92 -4.59 0.62
C VAL A 43 -1.09 -3.09 0.61
N GLN A 44 -1.15 -2.50 -0.60
CA GLN A 44 -1.34 -1.06 -0.78
C GLN A 44 -2.45 -0.83 -1.80
N VAL A 45 -3.45 -0.03 -1.42
CA VAL A 45 -4.52 0.39 -2.32
C VAL A 45 -4.03 1.52 -3.19
N GLU A 46 -4.21 1.38 -4.50
CA GLU A 46 -3.82 2.38 -5.47
C GLU A 46 -5.01 3.24 -5.92
N SER A 47 -4.72 4.46 -6.30
CA SER A 47 -5.70 5.40 -6.85
C SER A 47 -5.23 5.90 -8.23
N PRO A 48 -6.13 6.03 -9.21
CA PRO A 48 -7.60 6.01 -9.14
C PRO A 48 -8.19 4.60 -9.36
N ALA A 49 -9.40 4.39 -8.82
CA ALA A 49 -10.25 3.26 -9.17
C ALA A 49 -11.15 3.57 -10.37
N THR A 50 -11.54 2.55 -11.11
CA THR A 50 -12.37 2.71 -12.32
C THR A 50 -13.82 2.30 -12.07
N LEU A 51 -14.77 3.22 -12.35
CA LEU A 51 -16.20 2.95 -12.25
C LEU A 51 -16.68 2.05 -13.40
N LEU A 52 -17.42 1.00 -13.08
CA LEU A 52 -17.98 0.07 -14.07
C LEU A 52 -19.50 -0.03 -13.96
N ALA A 53 -20.13 -0.43 -15.08
CA ALA A 53 -21.53 -0.82 -15.14
C ALA A 53 -22.48 0.20 -14.45
N LYS A 54 -22.28 1.50 -14.69
CA LYS A 54 -23.06 2.60 -14.11
C LYS A 54 -23.10 2.59 -12.56
N GLY A 55 -22.02 2.13 -11.94
CA GLY A 55 -21.83 2.10 -10.49
C GLY A 55 -22.19 0.77 -9.84
N ALA A 56 -22.55 -0.27 -10.59
CA ALA A 56 -22.75 -1.60 -10.05
C ALA A 56 -21.41 -2.24 -9.57
N ALA A 57 -20.28 -1.77 -10.09
CA ALA A 57 -18.96 -2.24 -9.68
C ALA A 57 -17.89 -1.15 -9.82
N VAL A 58 -16.76 -1.35 -9.13
CA VAL A 58 -15.52 -0.58 -9.27
C VAL A 58 -14.35 -1.54 -9.41
N GLN A 59 -13.41 -1.21 -10.27
CA GLN A 59 -12.10 -1.87 -10.32
C GLN A 59 -11.12 -1.07 -9.48
N VAL A 60 -10.56 -1.72 -8.45
CA VAL A 60 -9.59 -1.11 -7.53
C VAL A 60 -8.23 -1.75 -7.79
N PRO A 61 -7.23 -0.97 -8.23
CA PRO A 61 -5.87 -1.47 -8.33
C PRO A 61 -5.27 -1.58 -6.92
N VAL A 62 -4.53 -2.66 -6.69
CA VAL A 62 -3.88 -2.96 -5.41
C VAL A 62 -2.48 -3.49 -5.70
N GLU A 63 -1.47 -2.97 -5.03
CA GLU A 63 -0.13 -3.52 -5.04
C GLU A 63 0.03 -4.54 -3.89
N VAL A 64 0.59 -5.69 -4.19
CA VAL A 64 0.78 -6.80 -3.26
C VAL A 64 2.24 -7.19 -3.22
N THR A 65 2.85 -7.22 -2.03
CA THR A 65 4.18 -7.76 -1.81
C THR A 65 4.12 -8.85 -0.74
N CYS A 66 4.62 -10.03 -1.05
CA CYS A 66 4.54 -11.14 -0.10
C CYS A 66 5.64 -12.19 -0.32
N ASN A 67 5.95 -12.95 0.73
CA ASN A 67 6.84 -14.11 0.69
C ASN A 67 6.12 -15.40 1.12
N ALA A 68 4.79 -15.42 1.03
CA ALA A 68 3.99 -16.62 1.34
C ALA A 68 4.30 -17.76 0.37
N THR A 69 3.97 -18.99 0.75
CA THR A 69 4.10 -20.16 -0.12
C THR A 69 2.80 -20.34 -0.90
N GLY A 70 2.88 -20.21 -2.22
CA GLY A 70 1.72 -20.41 -3.11
C GLY A 70 0.95 -19.12 -3.37
N THR A 71 -0.36 -19.12 -3.12
CA THR A 71 -1.25 -17.99 -3.36
C THR A 71 -1.69 -17.33 -2.06
N VAL A 72 -1.86 -16.02 -2.10
CA VAL A 72 -2.49 -15.20 -1.04
C VAL A 72 -3.87 -14.76 -1.47
N SER A 73 -4.75 -14.52 -0.53
CA SER A 73 -6.08 -13.95 -0.77
C SER A 73 -6.04 -12.44 -0.50
N VAL A 74 -6.50 -11.65 -1.46
CA VAL A 74 -6.68 -10.22 -1.32
C VAL A 74 -8.17 -9.92 -1.36
N SER A 75 -8.71 -9.24 -0.35
CA SER A 75 -10.08 -8.77 -0.30
C SER A 75 -10.11 -7.25 -0.25
N VAL A 76 -11.07 -6.63 -0.94
CA VAL A 76 -11.23 -5.17 -0.97
C VAL A 76 -12.69 -4.81 -0.67
N THR A 77 -12.87 -3.92 0.30
CA THR A 77 -14.15 -3.28 0.61
C THR A 77 -14.06 -1.81 0.22
N VAL A 78 -15.04 -1.33 -0.56
CA VAL A 78 -15.15 0.09 -0.91
C VAL A 78 -16.41 0.67 -0.29
N THR A 79 -16.26 1.81 0.37
CA THR A 79 -17.36 2.56 0.98
C THR A 79 -17.37 3.99 0.47
N GLN A 80 -18.49 4.46 -0.04
CA GLN A 80 -18.65 5.80 -0.60
C GLN A 80 -19.92 6.47 -0.09
N LYS A 81 -19.81 7.75 0.32
CA LYS A 81 -20.99 8.56 0.60
C LYS A 81 -21.74 8.86 -0.70
N SER A 82 -22.98 8.42 -0.83
CA SER A 82 -23.82 8.61 -2.03
C SER A 82 -25.13 9.32 -1.68
N GLY A 83 -25.11 10.64 -1.75
CA GLY A 83 -26.24 11.50 -1.31
C GLY A 83 -26.52 11.36 0.20
N SER A 84 -27.76 10.99 0.56
CA SER A 84 -28.16 10.75 1.95
C SER A 84 -27.84 9.32 2.45
N GLY A 85 -27.17 8.51 1.67
CA GLY A 85 -26.84 7.12 2.02
C GLY A 85 -25.40 6.75 1.71
N VAL A 86 -25.10 5.47 1.80
CA VAL A 86 -23.79 4.88 1.56
C VAL A 86 -23.89 3.86 0.44
N ALA A 87 -22.98 3.92 -0.54
CA ALA A 87 -22.68 2.84 -1.45
C ALA A 87 -21.57 2.00 -0.81
N GLN A 88 -21.71 0.71 -0.81
CA GLN A 88 -20.70 -0.22 -0.30
C GLN A 88 -20.60 -1.43 -1.22
N GLY A 89 -19.41 -1.96 -1.35
CA GLY A 89 -19.16 -3.15 -2.15
C GLY A 89 -17.98 -3.94 -1.63
N PHE A 90 -17.88 -5.17 -2.13
CA PHE A 90 -16.84 -6.14 -1.77
C PHE A 90 -16.35 -6.86 -3.01
N GLY A 91 -15.07 -7.20 -3.02
CA GLY A 91 -14.44 -8.02 -4.04
C GLY A 91 -13.25 -8.76 -3.47
N SER A 92 -12.84 -9.85 -4.13
CA SER A 92 -11.64 -10.60 -3.75
C SER A 92 -10.91 -11.14 -4.97
N ALA A 93 -9.61 -11.38 -4.82
CA ALA A 93 -8.74 -12.01 -5.81
C ALA A 93 -7.76 -12.96 -5.14
N GLN A 94 -7.28 -13.94 -5.89
CA GLN A 94 -6.16 -14.81 -5.51
C GLN A 94 -4.92 -14.36 -6.29
N VAL A 95 -3.80 -14.21 -5.60
CA VAL A 95 -2.56 -13.68 -6.15
C VAL A 95 -1.41 -14.63 -5.83
N GLY A 96 -0.57 -14.91 -6.81
CA GLY A 96 0.66 -15.68 -6.59
C GLY A 96 1.70 -14.82 -5.86
N CYS A 97 2.38 -15.37 -4.86
CA CYS A 97 3.47 -14.68 -4.18
C CYS A 97 4.77 -14.81 -4.98
N ALA A 98 5.18 -13.74 -5.65
CA ALA A 98 6.42 -13.69 -6.43
C ALA A 98 7.59 -13.01 -5.71
N GLY A 99 7.40 -12.52 -4.49
CA GLY A 99 8.43 -11.85 -3.68
C GLY A 99 8.73 -10.40 -4.08
N SER A 100 8.09 -9.89 -5.13
CA SER A 100 8.16 -8.49 -5.58
C SER A 100 6.75 -7.93 -5.69
N GLY A 101 6.60 -6.60 -5.60
CA GLY A 101 5.30 -5.95 -5.74
C GLY A 101 4.60 -6.38 -7.03
N GLU A 102 3.42 -6.98 -6.89
CA GLU A 102 2.56 -7.39 -7.99
C GLU A 102 1.30 -6.54 -7.99
N GLN A 103 0.99 -5.92 -9.14
CA GLN A 103 -0.25 -5.15 -9.28
C GLN A 103 -1.41 -6.05 -9.68
N VAL A 104 -2.45 -5.99 -8.89
CA VAL A 104 -3.68 -6.76 -9.07
C VAL A 104 -4.87 -5.81 -9.13
N THR A 105 -5.81 -6.07 -10.03
CA THR A 105 -7.06 -5.32 -10.10
C THR A 105 -8.18 -6.14 -9.48
N VAL A 106 -8.73 -5.66 -8.37
CA VAL A 106 -9.86 -6.32 -7.68
C VAL A 106 -11.17 -5.72 -8.17
N LEU A 107 -12.08 -6.57 -8.64
CA LEU A 107 -13.44 -6.18 -9.01
C LEU A 107 -14.33 -6.16 -7.77
N VAL A 108 -14.68 -4.96 -7.31
CA VAL A 108 -15.56 -4.72 -6.16
C VAL A 108 -16.98 -4.53 -6.65
N GLN A 109 -17.89 -5.43 -6.32
CA GLN A 109 -19.31 -5.35 -6.68
C GLN A 109 -20.11 -4.63 -5.59
N ALA A 110 -21.02 -3.75 -6.00
CA ALA A 110 -21.90 -3.06 -5.06
C ALA A 110 -22.82 -4.07 -4.37
N THR A 111 -22.80 -4.09 -3.05
CA THR A 111 -23.65 -4.96 -2.20
C THR A 111 -24.78 -4.19 -1.55
N ALA A 112 -24.68 -2.87 -1.46
CA ALA A 112 -25.72 -2.00 -0.94
C ALA A 112 -26.70 -1.56 -2.07
N ALA A 113 -27.87 -1.07 -1.67
CA ALA A 113 -28.90 -0.60 -2.60
C ALA A 113 -28.49 0.66 -3.41
N LYS A 114 -27.37 1.29 -3.08
CA LYS A 114 -26.87 2.48 -3.75
C LYS A 114 -25.70 2.13 -4.67
N PRO A 115 -25.72 2.59 -5.94
CA PRO A 115 -24.58 2.42 -6.83
C PRO A 115 -23.41 3.34 -6.44
N PHE A 116 -22.21 2.94 -6.77
CA PHE A 116 -21.04 3.79 -6.73
C PHE A 116 -21.15 4.95 -7.73
N LYS A 117 -20.47 6.05 -7.46
CA LYS A 117 -20.39 7.22 -8.32
C LYS A 117 -18.95 7.69 -8.45
N LYS A 118 -18.68 8.53 -9.43
CA LYS A 118 -17.40 9.23 -9.53
C LYS A 118 -17.20 10.14 -8.31
N GLY A 119 -15.98 10.18 -7.79
CA GLY A 119 -15.58 10.99 -6.63
C GLY A 119 -14.85 10.17 -5.58
N ASP A 120 -14.69 10.74 -4.38
CA ASP A 120 -13.97 10.15 -3.28
C ASP A 120 -14.71 8.94 -2.68
N ALA A 121 -13.94 7.92 -2.33
CA ALA A 121 -14.40 6.74 -1.59
C ALA A 121 -13.28 6.28 -0.65
N VAL A 122 -13.63 5.53 0.37
CA VAL A 122 -12.66 4.82 1.23
C VAL A 122 -12.59 3.38 0.75
N ALA A 123 -11.38 2.92 0.45
CA ALA A 123 -11.11 1.52 0.17
C ALA A 123 -10.30 0.91 1.32
N THR A 124 -10.68 -0.27 1.72
CA THR A 124 -9.95 -1.10 2.68
C THR A 124 -9.55 -2.37 1.97
N ALA A 125 -8.26 -2.63 1.87
CA ALA A 125 -7.72 -3.88 1.36
C ALA A 125 -7.17 -4.72 2.50
N GLU A 126 -7.42 -6.01 2.47
CA GLU A 126 -6.84 -6.98 3.38
C GLU A 126 -6.19 -8.10 2.56
N ILE A 127 -4.92 -8.39 2.87
CA ILE A 127 -4.21 -9.55 2.36
C ILE A 127 -4.11 -10.60 3.45
N SER A 128 -4.31 -11.86 3.10
CA SER A 128 -4.11 -12.98 4.01
C SER A 128 -3.39 -14.13 3.29
N GLY A 129 -2.49 -14.78 4.01
CA GLY A 129 -1.69 -15.86 3.47
C GLY A 129 -0.93 -16.64 4.52
N CYS A 130 -0.34 -17.75 4.09
CA CYS A 130 0.46 -18.62 4.95
C CYS A 130 1.80 -18.96 4.28
N ASN A 131 2.82 -19.11 5.08
CA ASN A 131 4.00 -19.89 4.69
C ASN A 131 3.94 -21.28 5.40
N ASN A 132 5.01 -22.06 5.30
CA ASN A 132 5.04 -23.40 5.88
C ASN A 132 4.96 -23.43 7.42
N LEU A 133 5.12 -22.27 8.10
CA LEU A 133 5.25 -22.16 9.54
C LEU A 133 4.14 -21.32 10.19
N THR A 134 3.71 -20.25 9.50
CA THR A 134 2.78 -19.26 10.05
C THR A 134 1.79 -18.77 9.00
N CYS A 135 0.61 -18.34 9.47
CA CYS A 135 -0.35 -17.56 8.69
C CYS A 135 -0.47 -16.16 9.29
N GLY A 136 -0.82 -15.20 8.45
CA GLY A 136 -1.01 -13.80 8.85
C GLY A 136 -1.91 -13.06 7.90
N SER A 137 -2.25 -11.83 8.28
CA SER A 137 -2.96 -10.85 7.44
C SER A 137 -2.42 -9.45 7.71
N GLU A 138 -2.51 -8.59 6.68
CA GLU A 138 -2.22 -7.16 6.74
C GLU A 138 -3.36 -6.39 6.10
N THR A 139 -3.54 -5.13 6.50
CA THR A 139 -4.65 -4.29 6.04
C THR A 139 -4.16 -2.89 5.72
N ASP A 140 -4.62 -2.36 4.58
CA ASP A 140 -4.43 -0.98 4.19
C ASP A 140 -5.77 -0.26 4.02
N ASN A 141 -5.81 1.03 4.38
CA ASN A 141 -6.99 1.90 4.27
C ASN A 141 -6.61 3.19 3.56
N GLU A 142 -7.19 3.45 2.41
CA GLU A 142 -6.87 4.60 1.59
C GLU A 142 -8.12 5.34 1.10
N VAL A 143 -8.01 6.66 0.94
CA VAL A 143 -9.01 7.48 0.24
C VAL A 143 -8.69 7.49 -1.24
N ILE A 144 -9.52 6.84 -2.03
CA ILE A 144 -9.35 6.69 -3.48
C ILE A 144 -10.29 7.60 -4.26
N GLN A 145 -9.88 7.92 -5.48
CA GLN A 145 -10.72 8.61 -6.49
C GLN A 145 -11.35 7.58 -7.42
N ILE A 146 -12.68 7.51 -7.47
CA ILE A 146 -13.43 6.73 -8.49
C ILE A 146 -13.62 7.62 -9.72
N LYS A 147 -13.16 7.17 -10.89
CA LYS A 147 -13.23 7.88 -12.18
C LYS A 147 -14.09 7.19 -13.21
#